data_f92f26c279c1b88b8482562a93e697fb
#
_entry.id   f92f26c279c1b88b8482562a93e697fb
#
_cell.length_a   1.000
_cell.length_b   1.000
_cell.length_c   1.000
_cell.angle_alpha   90.00
_cell.angle_beta   90.00
_cell.angle_gamma   90.00
#
_symmetry.space_group_name_H-M   'P 1'
#
loop_
_entity.id
_entity.type
_entity.pdbx_description
1 polymer ?
#
loop_
_entity_poly.entity_id
_entity_poly.type
_entity_poly.pdbx_seq_one_letter_code
_entity_poly.pdbx_strand_id
1 'polypeptide(L)'
;MSLQPVSALVAAIVSFAIGGSVLLREPRRRAHVLFATLSFNIAAFCLISFFAKRFDSPLFGWLSLVVAVSLPATAQRFFQAFLGDEAGPPPLSRSTVVGAGLLYTALFFSRFIEPLHTTTWFGVAFIAYVFAGLYLSVFYLYKRYRATPSRV
;
A
#
# COMPACT_ATOMS: atom_id res chain seq x y z
N MET A 1 -3.55 -11.50 -26.74
CA MET A 1 -3.35 -10.42 -25.73
C MET A 1 -3.62 -11.03 -24.36
N SER A 2 -2.64 -11.02 -23.45
CA SER A 2 -2.85 -11.55 -22.09
C SER A 2 -3.79 -10.58 -21.35
N LEU A 3 -4.85 -11.10 -20.72
CA LEU A 3 -5.83 -10.29 -19.95
C LEU A 3 -5.23 -9.61 -18.72
N GLN A 4 -4.10 -10.11 -18.23
CA GLN A 4 -3.43 -9.60 -17.03
C GLN A 4 -3.01 -8.11 -17.07
N PRO A 5 -2.36 -7.56 -18.13
CA PRO A 5 -2.01 -6.15 -18.14
C PRO A 5 -3.23 -5.24 -18.23
N VAL A 6 -4.29 -5.64 -18.93
CA VAL A 6 -5.51 -4.84 -19.03
C VAL A 6 -6.20 -4.70 -17.68
N SER A 7 -6.28 -5.77 -16.89
CA SER A 7 -6.86 -5.71 -15.53
C SER A 7 -6.10 -4.77 -14.60
N ALA A 8 -4.77 -4.74 -14.68
CA ALA A 8 -3.96 -3.81 -13.89
C ALA A 8 -4.22 -2.34 -14.28
N LEU A 9 -4.36 -2.06 -15.57
CA LEU A 9 -4.68 -0.70 -16.06
C LEU A 9 -6.07 -0.26 -15.58
N VAL A 10 -7.08 -1.13 -15.71
CA VAL A 10 -8.44 -0.85 -15.23
C VAL A 10 -8.43 -0.59 -13.72
N ALA A 11 -7.74 -1.43 -12.95
CA ALA A 11 -7.61 -1.24 -11.50
C ALA A 11 -6.93 0.10 -11.15
N ALA A 12 -5.91 0.51 -11.91
CA ALA A 12 -5.26 1.81 -11.73
C ALA A 12 -6.22 2.97 -11.96
N ILE A 13 -6.97 2.95 -13.06
CA ILE A 13 -7.94 4.01 -13.42
C ILE A 13 -9.05 4.10 -12.36
N VAL A 14 -9.62 2.96 -11.95
CA VAL A 14 -10.67 2.91 -10.95
C VAL A 14 -10.18 3.42 -9.59
N SER A 15 -9.01 2.98 -9.14
CA SER A 15 -8.42 3.43 -7.87
C SER A 15 -8.11 4.93 -7.90
N PHE A 16 -7.60 5.45 -9.02
CA PHE A 16 -7.34 6.87 -9.18
C PHE A 16 -8.63 7.70 -9.16
N ALA A 17 -9.67 7.25 -9.88
CA ALA A 17 -10.97 7.92 -9.93
C ALA A 17 -11.64 7.95 -8.54
N ILE A 18 -11.60 6.83 -7.79
CA ILE A 18 -12.16 6.75 -6.44
C ILE A 18 -11.39 7.68 -5.49
N GLY A 19 -10.05 7.62 -5.48
CA GLY A 19 -9.22 8.49 -4.65
C GLY A 19 -9.45 9.97 -4.95
N GLY A 20 -9.51 10.34 -6.23
CA GLY A 20 -9.77 11.70 -6.68
C GLY A 20 -11.17 12.20 -6.29
N SER A 21 -12.20 11.39 -6.48
CA SER A 21 -13.58 11.77 -6.12
C SER A 21 -13.75 12.00 -4.62
N VAL A 22 -13.14 11.17 -3.78
CA VAL A 22 -13.18 11.33 -2.32
C VAL A 22 -12.42 12.58 -1.88
N LEU A 23 -11.25 12.84 -2.47
CA LEU A 23 -10.45 14.01 -2.16
C LEU A 23 -11.17 15.32 -2.52
N LEU A 24 -11.84 15.35 -3.68
CA LEU A 24 -12.58 16.53 -4.15
C LEU A 24 -13.82 16.83 -3.31
N ARG A 25 -14.42 15.79 -2.72
CA ARG A 25 -15.63 15.96 -1.89
C ARG A 25 -15.37 16.70 -0.59
N GLU A 26 -14.32 16.33 0.14
CA GLU A 26 -13.96 16.95 1.42
C GLU A 26 -12.43 16.94 1.62
N PRO A 27 -11.71 17.89 0.99
CA PRO A 27 -10.24 17.89 1.00
C PRO A 27 -9.63 18.18 2.38
N ARG A 28 -10.41 18.74 3.31
CA ARG A 28 -9.96 19.09 4.66
C ARG A 28 -10.09 17.95 5.67
N ARG A 29 -10.91 16.94 5.38
CA ARG A 29 -11.07 15.78 6.26
C ARG A 29 -9.89 14.85 6.14
N ARG A 30 -9.17 14.67 7.24
CA ARG A 30 -7.95 13.85 7.30
C ARG A 30 -8.17 12.41 6.79
N ALA A 31 -9.29 11.78 7.18
CA ALA A 31 -9.63 10.44 6.70
C ALA A 31 -9.76 10.38 5.18
N HIS A 32 -10.35 11.41 4.54
CA HIS A 32 -10.50 11.48 3.08
C HIS A 32 -9.14 11.66 2.38
N VAL A 33 -8.26 12.50 2.93
CA VAL A 33 -6.89 12.68 2.40
C VAL A 33 -6.09 11.37 2.49
N LEU A 34 -6.15 10.66 3.61
CA LEU A 34 -5.45 9.40 3.79
C LEU A 34 -6.04 8.26 2.95
N PHE A 35 -7.36 8.26 2.76
CA PHE A 35 -8.01 7.34 1.82
C PHE A 35 -7.56 7.60 0.38
N ALA A 36 -7.56 8.87 -0.05
CA ALA A 36 -7.07 9.24 -1.37
C ALA A 36 -5.60 8.87 -1.55
N THR A 37 -4.76 9.08 -0.53
CA THR A 37 -3.34 8.68 -0.55
C THR A 37 -3.19 7.17 -0.72
N LEU A 38 -3.98 6.36 -0.01
CA LEU A 38 -3.99 4.91 -0.17
C LEU A 38 -4.43 4.51 -1.58
N SER A 39 -5.52 5.11 -2.08
CA SER A 39 -6.06 4.83 -3.41
C SER A 39 -5.07 5.20 -4.52
N PHE A 40 -4.38 6.34 -4.40
CA PHE A 40 -3.33 6.75 -5.35
C PHE A 40 -2.10 5.84 -5.29
N ASN A 41 -1.74 5.35 -4.11
CA ASN A 41 -0.66 4.38 -3.95
C ASN A 41 -1.00 3.06 -4.66
N ILE A 42 -2.23 2.55 -4.52
CA ILE A 42 -2.72 1.37 -5.25
C ILE A 42 -2.72 1.65 -6.76
N ALA A 43 -3.22 2.81 -7.18
CA ALA A 43 -3.25 3.20 -8.59
C ALA A 43 -1.83 3.25 -9.19
N ALA A 44 -0.87 3.84 -8.48
CA ALA A 44 0.53 3.90 -8.89
C ALA A 44 1.15 2.49 -9.01
N PHE A 45 0.93 1.63 -8.01
CA PHE A 45 1.38 0.24 -8.06
C PHE A 45 0.82 -0.51 -9.28
N CYS A 46 -0.49 -0.41 -9.53
CA CYS A 46 -1.14 -1.06 -10.66
C CYS A 46 -0.64 -0.51 -12.00
N LEU A 47 -0.47 0.81 -12.11
CA LEU A 47 0.02 1.45 -13.33
C LEU A 47 1.47 1.07 -13.64
N ILE A 48 2.35 1.10 -12.65
CA ILE A 48 3.76 0.69 -12.82
C ILE A 48 3.85 -0.80 -13.15
N SER A 49 3.01 -1.63 -12.53
CA SER A 49 2.92 -3.07 -12.84
C SER A 49 2.42 -3.33 -14.27
N PHE A 50 1.51 -2.51 -14.77
CA PHE A 50 1.09 -2.53 -16.17
C PHE A 50 2.26 -2.23 -17.10
N PHE A 51 3.02 -1.16 -16.84
CA PHE A 51 4.18 -0.80 -17.66
C PHE A 51 5.29 -1.86 -17.58
N ALA A 52 5.54 -2.44 -16.40
CA ALA A 52 6.49 -3.53 -16.24
C ALA A 52 6.20 -4.69 -17.18
N LYS A 53 4.93 -5.10 -17.25
CA LYS A 53 4.49 -6.20 -18.12
C LYS A 53 4.41 -5.81 -19.59
N ARG A 54 4.08 -4.56 -19.88
CA ARG A 54 3.90 -4.09 -21.28
C ARG A 54 5.23 -3.90 -21.98
N PHE A 55 6.24 -3.42 -21.28
CA PHE A 55 7.56 -3.10 -21.84
C PHE A 55 8.62 -4.13 -21.46
N ASP A 56 8.24 -5.18 -20.72
CA ASP A 56 9.17 -6.21 -20.20
C ASP A 56 10.42 -5.59 -19.54
N SER A 57 10.20 -4.52 -18.78
CA SER A 57 11.26 -3.72 -18.22
C SER A 57 11.50 -4.06 -16.75
N PRO A 58 12.71 -4.52 -16.37
CA PRO A 58 13.07 -4.83 -15.00
C PRO A 58 13.01 -3.59 -14.09
N LEU A 59 13.22 -2.39 -14.66
CA LEU A 59 13.11 -1.14 -13.91
C LEU A 59 11.71 -0.89 -13.39
N PHE A 60 10.68 -1.06 -14.24
CA PHE A 60 9.29 -0.89 -13.79
C PHE A 60 8.89 -2.00 -12.81
N GLY A 61 9.40 -3.23 -12.98
CA GLY A 61 9.21 -4.30 -12.02
C GLY A 61 9.75 -3.91 -10.64
N TRP A 62 10.98 -3.42 -10.58
CA TRP A 62 11.61 -2.93 -9.35
C TRP A 62 10.84 -1.75 -8.73
N LEU A 63 10.44 -0.76 -9.53
CA LEU A 63 9.65 0.39 -9.07
C LEU A 63 8.30 -0.03 -8.49
N SER A 64 7.64 -1.04 -9.06
CA SER A 64 6.37 -1.54 -8.52
C SER A 64 6.54 -2.12 -7.11
N LEU A 65 7.65 -2.82 -6.84
CA LEU A 65 7.98 -3.31 -5.50
C LEU A 65 8.24 -2.16 -4.52
N VAL A 66 8.97 -1.12 -4.94
CA VAL A 66 9.23 0.07 -4.11
C VAL A 66 7.91 0.71 -3.67
N VAL A 67 6.96 0.88 -4.60
CA VAL A 67 5.64 1.45 -4.28
C VAL A 67 4.85 0.50 -3.37
N ALA A 68 4.87 -0.79 -3.62
CA ALA A 68 4.12 -1.77 -2.84
C ALA A 68 4.57 -1.88 -1.37
N VAL A 69 5.86 -1.62 -1.06
CA VAL A 69 6.34 -1.57 0.33
C VAL A 69 5.63 -0.50 1.15
N SER A 70 5.17 0.58 0.54
CA SER A 70 4.46 1.67 1.24
C SER A 70 2.98 1.38 1.50
N LEU A 71 2.38 0.37 0.85
CA LEU A 71 0.95 0.05 0.97
C LEU A 71 0.51 -0.28 2.41
N PRO A 72 1.21 -1.14 3.19
CA PRO A 72 0.82 -1.41 4.57
C PRO A 72 0.85 -0.16 5.46
N ALA A 73 1.82 0.73 5.25
CA ALA A 73 1.93 1.96 6.03
C ALA A 73 0.81 2.95 5.72
N THR A 74 0.46 3.12 4.44
CA THR A 74 -0.65 3.99 4.03
C THR A 74 -2.01 3.44 4.47
N ALA A 75 -2.21 2.13 4.38
CA ALA A 75 -3.40 1.45 4.88
C ALA A 75 -3.55 1.63 6.40
N GLN A 76 -2.48 1.40 7.16
CA GLN A 76 -2.48 1.57 8.61
C GLN A 76 -2.88 2.99 9.02
N ARG A 77 -2.28 4.01 8.39
CA ARG A 77 -2.63 5.42 8.65
C ARG A 77 -4.08 5.74 8.31
N PHE A 78 -4.58 5.22 7.20
CA PHE A 78 -5.98 5.40 6.81
C PHE A 78 -6.94 4.81 7.84
N PHE A 79 -6.77 3.53 8.20
CA PHE A 79 -7.68 2.87 9.16
C PHE A 79 -7.65 3.52 10.54
N GLN A 80 -6.49 3.99 10.98
CA GLN A 80 -6.37 4.71 12.25
C GLN A 80 -7.09 6.07 12.22
N ALA A 81 -6.97 6.82 11.13
CA ALA A 81 -7.70 8.08 10.97
C ALA A 81 -9.21 7.88 10.83
N PHE A 82 -9.62 6.80 10.18
CA PHE A 82 -11.03 6.45 10.03
C PHE A 82 -11.69 6.13 11.39
N LEU A 83 -10.93 5.60 12.33
CA LEU A 83 -11.40 5.29 13.69
C LEU A 83 -11.52 6.51 14.63
N GLY A 84 -11.27 7.73 14.11
CA GLY A 84 -11.50 8.96 14.88
C GLY A 84 -10.41 9.28 15.90
N ASP A 85 -9.18 8.82 15.71
CA ASP A 85 -8.03 9.25 16.51
C ASP A 85 -7.62 10.68 16.15
N GLU A 86 -8.33 11.65 16.72
CA GLU A 86 -8.06 13.08 16.51
C GLU A 86 -6.74 13.56 17.14
N ALA A 87 -6.13 12.76 18.00
CA ALA A 87 -4.99 13.12 18.85
C ALA A 87 -3.61 13.15 18.15
N GLY A 88 -3.54 13.20 16.83
CA GLY A 88 -2.27 13.29 16.11
C GLY A 88 -2.06 12.19 15.06
N PRO A 89 -0.93 12.19 14.31
CA PRO A 89 -0.62 11.10 13.40
C PRO A 89 -0.40 9.83 14.23
N PRO A 90 -1.24 8.80 14.02
CA PRO A 90 -1.09 7.58 14.77
C PRO A 90 0.27 6.96 14.46
N PRO A 91 1.01 6.48 15.47
CA PRO A 91 2.29 5.85 15.26
C PRO A 91 2.11 4.59 14.41
N LEU A 92 2.85 4.50 13.32
CA LEU A 92 2.96 3.24 12.58
C LEU A 92 3.43 2.15 13.54
N SER A 93 2.90 0.93 13.37
CA SER A 93 3.39 -0.18 14.18
C SER A 93 4.89 -0.36 13.96
N ARG A 94 5.63 -0.68 15.02
CA ARG A 94 7.09 -0.91 14.94
C ARG A 94 7.43 -1.97 13.89
N SER A 95 6.62 -3.03 13.79
CA SER A 95 6.78 -4.08 12.80
C SER A 95 6.65 -3.55 11.36
N THR A 96 5.70 -2.64 11.09
CA THR A 96 5.54 -2.04 9.76
C THR A 96 6.73 -1.14 9.41
N VAL A 97 7.22 -0.34 10.36
CA VAL A 97 8.39 0.54 10.14
C VAL A 97 9.65 -0.28 9.91
N VAL A 98 9.92 -1.27 10.74
CA VAL A 98 11.09 -2.15 10.61
C VAL A 98 11.01 -2.96 9.33
N GLY A 99 9.86 -3.58 9.04
CA GLY A 99 9.67 -4.36 7.82
C GLY A 99 9.83 -3.53 6.55
N ALA A 100 9.26 -2.31 6.51
CA ALA A 100 9.46 -1.39 5.41
C ALA A 100 10.93 -1.00 5.25
N GLY A 101 11.61 -0.66 6.34
CA GLY A 101 13.02 -0.31 6.34
C GLY A 101 13.90 -1.43 5.78
N LEU A 102 13.70 -2.66 6.24
CA LEU A 102 14.43 -3.82 5.76
C LEU A 102 14.18 -4.08 4.26
N LEU A 103 12.94 -4.01 3.81
CA LEU A 103 12.59 -4.22 2.41
C LEU A 103 13.12 -3.10 1.50
N TYR A 104 13.01 -1.82 1.92
CA TYR A 104 13.61 -0.73 1.15
C TYR A 104 15.13 -0.85 1.06
N THR A 105 15.78 -1.24 2.16
CA THR A 105 17.23 -1.49 2.17
C THR A 105 17.58 -2.64 1.21
N ALA A 106 16.86 -3.76 1.28
CA ALA A 106 17.07 -4.89 0.39
C ALA A 106 16.83 -4.53 -1.08
N LEU A 107 15.78 -3.75 -1.40
CA LEU A 107 15.51 -3.27 -2.75
C LEU A 107 16.59 -2.31 -3.25
N PHE A 108 17.10 -1.42 -2.39
CA PHE A 108 18.20 -0.53 -2.73
C PHE A 108 19.46 -1.31 -3.08
N PHE A 109 19.88 -2.25 -2.23
CA PHE A 109 21.05 -3.07 -2.51
C PHE A 109 20.88 -3.97 -3.73
N SER A 110 19.68 -4.50 -3.96
CA SER A 110 19.39 -5.35 -5.12
C SER A 110 19.55 -4.60 -6.46
N ARG A 111 19.54 -3.28 -6.43
CA ARG A 111 19.77 -2.45 -7.64
C ARG A 111 21.24 -2.41 -8.04
N PHE A 112 22.16 -2.57 -7.06
CA PHE A 112 23.60 -2.33 -7.27
C PHE A 112 24.44 -3.63 -7.26
N ILE A 113 24.02 -4.66 -6.54
CA ILE A 113 24.88 -5.84 -6.29
C ILE A 113 24.38 -7.06 -7.06
N GLU A 114 23.16 -7.50 -6.84
CA GLU A 114 22.53 -8.62 -7.55
C GLU A 114 21.01 -8.46 -7.49
N PRO A 115 20.25 -9.00 -8.45
CA PRO A 115 18.80 -8.85 -8.44
C PRO A 115 18.13 -9.73 -7.36
N LEU A 116 18.39 -9.43 -6.08
CA LEU A 116 17.76 -10.11 -4.93
C LEU A 116 16.22 -10.15 -5.05
N HIS A 117 15.64 -9.15 -5.71
CA HIS A 117 14.19 -9.09 -5.95
C HIS A 117 13.67 -10.18 -6.89
N THR A 118 14.54 -10.89 -7.62
CA THR A 118 14.18 -12.03 -8.47
C THR A 118 14.22 -13.35 -7.72
N THR A 119 14.74 -13.38 -6.49
CA THR A 119 14.82 -14.59 -5.69
C THR A 119 13.46 -14.97 -5.11
N THR A 120 13.13 -16.25 -5.10
CA THR A 120 11.88 -16.78 -4.55
C THR A 120 11.69 -16.37 -3.08
N TRP A 121 12.75 -16.40 -2.28
CA TRP A 121 12.71 -16.03 -0.87
C TRP A 121 12.35 -14.58 -0.66
N PHE A 122 12.88 -13.68 -1.45
CA PHE A 122 12.52 -12.27 -1.40
C PHE A 122 11.03 -12.08 -1.73
N GLY A 123 10.55 -12.76 -2.78
CA GLY A 123 9.14 -12.72 -3.16
C GLY A 123 8.21 -13.17 -2.02
N VAL A 124 8.56 -14.29 -1.36
CA VAL A 124 7.78 -14.82 -0.22
C VAL A 124 7.80 -13.83 0.95
N ALA A 125 8.97 -13.30 1.33
CA ALA A 125 9.10 -12.32 2.42
C ALA A 125 8.33 -11.02 2.11
N PHE A 126 8.37 -10.56 0.87
CA PHE A 126 7.67 -9.39 0.40
C PHE A 126 6.13 -9.57 0.49
N ILE A 127 5.62 -10.68 -0.04
CA ILE A 127 4.20 -11.01 0.02
C ILE A 127 3.75 -11.12 1.48
N ALA A 128 4.51 -11.85 2.31
CA ALA A 128 4.21 -11.98 3.74
C ALA A 128 4.15 -10.62 4.45
N TYR A 129 5.08 -9.71 4.17
CA TYR A 129 5.06 -8.35 4.73
C TYR A 129 3.81 -7.57 4.32
N VAL A 130 3.46 -7.55 3.03
CA VAL A 130 2.30 -6.79 2.53
C VAL A 130 1.01 -7.34 3.14
N PHE A 131 0.82 -8.67 3.09
CA PHE A 131 -0.40 -9.29 3.64
C PHE A 131 -0.47 -9.17 5.16
N ALA A 132 0.62 -9.39 5.89
CA ALA A 132 0.65 -9.22 7.34
C ALA A 132 0.36 -7.78 7.74
N GLY A 133 0.90 -6.78 7.03
CA GLY A 133 0.66 -5.38 7.29
C GLY A 133 -0.80 -4.97 7.03
N LEU A 134 -1.40 -5.46 5.96
CA LEU A 134 -2.83 -5.25 5.67
C LEU A 134 -3.72 -5.95 6.70
N TYR A 135 -3.41 -7.20 7.03
CA TYR A 135 -4.13 -7.96 8.06
C TYR A 135 -4.08 -7.27 9.42
N LEU A 136 -2.91 -6.81 9.84
CA LEU A 136 -2.75 -6.04 11.08
C LEU A 136 -3.60 -4.76 11.06
N SER A 137 -3.68 -4.08 9.94
CA SER A 137 -4.51 -2.87 9.80
C SER A 137 -5.99 -3.18 10.02
N VAL A 138 -6.50 -4.26 9.40
CA VAL A 138 -7.88 -4.72 9.59
C VAL A 138 -8.12 -5.25 11.02
N PHE A 139 -7.14 -5.94 11.60
CA PHE A 139 -7.22 -6.45 12.96
C PHE A 139 -7.32 -5.32 14.00
N TYR A 140 -6.55 -4.24 13.84
CA TYR A 140 -6.68 -3.04 14.68
C TYR A 140 -8.06 -2.40 14.56
N LEU A 141 -8.59 -2.31 13.33
CA LEU A 141 -9.96 -1.84 13.08
C LEU A 141 -10.98 -2.68 13.86
N TYR A 142 -10.91 -3.99 13.72
CA TYR A 142 -11.82 -4.93 14.40
C TYR A 142 -11.73 -4.85 15.93
N LYS A 143 -10.51 -4.83 16.49
CA LYS A 143 -10.28 -4.73 17.93
C LYS A 143 -10.90 -3.46 18.51
N ARG A 144 -10.75 -2.35 17.81
CA ARG A 144 -11.28 -1.06 18.27
C ARG A 144 -12.79 -0.98 18.10
N TYR A 145 -13.35 -1.50 17.03
CA TYR A 145 -14.80 -1.61 16.83
C TYR A 145 -15.45 -2.37 17.98
N ARG A 146 -14.84 -3.47 18.42
CA ARG A 146 -15.34 -4.26 19.57
C ARG A 146 -15.20 -3.55 20.92
N ALA A 147 -14.22 -2.68 21.06
CA ALA A 147 -13.98 -1.95 22.31
C ALA A 147 -14.86 -0.70 22.47
N THR A 148 -15.53 -0.25 21.41
CA THR A 148 -16.46 0.88 21.46
C THR A 148 -17.84 0.33 21.88
N PRO A 149 -18.31 0.59 23.12
CA PRO A 149 -19.64 0.15 23.52
C PRO A 149 -20.66 0.84 22.62
N SER A 150 -21.58 0.06 22.06
CA SER A 150 -22.73 0.58 21.32
C SER A 150 -23.50 1.54 22.22
N ARG A 151 -23.35 2.84 21.97
CA ARG A 151 -24.31 3.81 22.51
C ARG A 151 -25.62 3.59 21.75
N VAL A 152 -26.45 2.74 22.29
CA VAL A 152 -27.90 2.67 22.00
C VAL A 152 -28.57 3.66 22.91
#